data_feeb932867769c9e76f824338bdfce3d
#
_entry.id   feeb932867769c9e76f824338bdfce3d
#
_cell.length_a   1.000
_cell.length_b   1.000
_cell.length_c   1.000
_cell.angle_alpha   90.00
_cell.angle_beta   90.00
_cell.angle_gamma   90.00
#
_symmetry.space_group_name_H-M   'P 1'
#
loop_
_entity.id
_entity.type
_entity.pdbx_description
1 polymer ?
#
loop_
_entity_poly.entity_id
_entity_poly.type
_entity_poly.pdbx_seq_one_letter_code
_entity_poly.pdbx_strand_id
1 'polypeptide(L)'
;MSSTLLIVVIVVVTALAFDFTNGFHDSANAMATSVATGALKPKVAVIIAAVLNVIGACLSTEVAKTISGGIVNDHLVTAPMVFAGLIGAIIWNLATWLFGLPSSSSHALFGGLIGAVLVEAGMSGIDAGKIMSKIILPALVAPFVAGIASLLATWLAY
;
A
#
# COMPACT_ATOMS: atom_id res chain seq x y z
N MET A 1 -27.89 -8.01 -14.93
CA MET A 1 -26.43 -7.85 -14.84
C MET A 1 -25.81 -9.25 -14.92
N SER A 2 -24.81 -9.47 -15.76
CA SER A 2 -24.15 -10.78 -15.76
C SER A 2 -23.42 -10.97 -14.41
N SER A 3 -23.34 -12.20 -13.93
CA SER A 3 -22.63 -12.53 -12.68
C SER A 3 -21.18 -12.00 -12.70
N THR A 4 -20.52 -12.05 -13.84
CA THR A 4 -19.16 -11.50 -14.04
C THR A 4 -19.11 -10.00 -13.80
N LEU A 5 -20.07 -9.22 -14.31
CA LEU A 5 -20.11 -7.78 -14.12
C LEU A 5 -20.30 -7.43 -12.64
N LEU A 6 -21.15 -8.16 -11.92
CA LEU A 6 -21.36 -7.98 -10.49
C LEU A 6 -20.06 -8.19 -9.70
N ILE A 7 -19.33 -9.28 -9.99
CA ILE A 7 -18.05 -9.57 -9.32
C ILE A 7 -17.04 -8.45 -9.58
N VAL A 8 -16.90 -8.00 -10.83
CA VAL A 8 -15.98 -6.90 -11.18
C VAL A 8 -16.34 -5.63 -10.43
N VAL A 9 -17.62 -5.27 -10.36
CA VAL A 9 -18.08 -4.08 -9.62
C VAL A 9 -17.73 -4.19 -8.13
N ILE A 10 -17.95 -5.35 -7.52
CA ILE A 10 -17.60 -5.58 -6.10
C ILE A 10 -16.10 -5.40 -5.88
N VAL A 11 -15.25 -5.98 -6.74
CA VAL A 11 -13.79 -5.86 -6.62
C VAL A 11 -13.36 -4.39 -6.77
N VAL A 12 -13.91 -3.67 -7.76
CA VAL A 12 -13.59 -2.25 -7.97
C VAL A 12 -14.01 -1.40 -6.77
N VAL A 13 -15.21 -1.59 -6.23
CA VAL A 13 -15.67 -0.87 -5.04
C VAL A 13 -14.78 -1.17 -3.83
N THR A 14 -14.36 -2.43 -3.67
CA THR A 14 -13.44 -2.81 -2.59
C THR A 14 -12.05 -2.21 -2.79
N ALA A 15 -11.55 -2.12 -4.03
CA ALA A 15 -10.28 -1.45 -4.33
C ALA A 15 -10.35 0.05 -4.00
N LEU A 16 -11.44 0.73 -4.33
CA LEU A 16 -11.65 2.12 -3.94
C LEU A 16 -11.74 2.30 -2.41
N ALA A 17 -12.37 1.35 -1.71
CA ALA A 17 -12.38 1.35 -0.25
C ALA A 17 -10.96 1.14 0.34
N PHE A 18 -10.16 0.26 -0.27
CA PHE A 18 -8.75 0.11 0.09
C PHE A 18 -7.98 1.42 -0.14
N ASP A 19 -8.11 2.06 -1.30
CA ASP A 19 -7.45 3.33 -1.61
C ASP A 19 -7.85 4.44 -0.63
N PHE A 20 -9.11 4.47 -0.19
CA PHE A 20 -9.56 5.39 0.83
C PHE A 20 -8.87 5.12 2.18
N THR A 21 -8.79 3.86 2.63
CA THR A 21 -8.09 3.52 3.88
C THR A 21 -6.59 3.80 3.78
N ASN A 22 -5.97 3.52 2.63
CA ASN A 22 -4.58 3.86 2.34
C ASN A 22 -4.34 5.38 2.43
N GLY A 23 -5.21 6.18 1.81
CA GLY A 23 -5.06 7.63 1.74
C GLY A 23 -4.98 8.28 3.12
N PHE A 24 -5.87 7.97 4.05
CA PHE A 24 -5.80 8.55 5.39
C PHE A 24 -4.70 7.94 6.27
N HIS A 25 -4.44 6.65 6.14
CA HIS A 25 -3.41 5.95 6.92
C HIS A 25 -2.00 6.46 6.58
N ASP A 26 -1.67 6.50 5.30
CA ASP A 26 -0.32 6.92 4.85
C ASP A 26 -0.13 8.44 4.97
N SER A 27 -1.19 9.24 4.78
CA SER A 27 -1.12 10.68 5.03
C SER A 27 -0.85 10.99 6.51
N ALA A 28 -1.44 10.24 7.43
CA ALA A 28 -1.15 10.38 8.86
C ALA A 28 0.32 10.08 9.16
N ASN A 29 0.86 8.99 8.63
CA ASN A 29 2.26 8.61 8.81
C ASN A 29 3.22 9.68 8.23
N ALA A 30 2.94 10.19 7.03
CA ALA A 30 3.78 11.17 6.35
C ALA A 30 3.78 12.56 7.03
N MET A 31 2.65 12.98 7.59
CA MET A 31 2.44 14.34 8.11
C MET A 31 2.54 14.44 9.63
N ALA A 32 2.56 13.31 10.36
CA ALA A 32 2.52 13.29 11.82
C ALA A 32 3.60 14.15 12.46
N THR A 33 4.85 14.04 12.02
CA THR A 33 5.98 14.78 12.57
C THR A 33 5.84 16.29 12.33
N SER A 34 5.46 16.71 11.12
CA SER A 34 5.29 18.13 10.79
C SER A 34 4.15 18.77 11.56
N VAL A 35 3.09 18.03 11.85
CA VAL A 35 1.98 18.50 12.67
C VAL A 35 2.35 18.50 14.16
N ALA A 36 2.99 17.46 14.65
CA ALA A 36 3.39 17.34 16.05
C ALA A 36 4.41 18.39 16.47
N THR A 37 5.32 18.79 15.58
CA THR A 37 6.32 19.85 15.82
C THR A 37 5.74 21.26 15.63
N GLY A 38 4.49 21.39 15.18
CA GLY A 38 3.87 22.68 14.89
C GLY A 38 4.34 23.36 13.59
N ALA A 39 5.18 22.67 12.78
CA ALA A 39 5.64 23.19 11.49
C ALA A 39 4.50 23.38 10.50
N LEU A 40 3.47 22.53 10.55
CA LEU A 40 2.27 22.63 9.74
C LEU A 40 1.00 22.55 10.59
N LYS A 41 0.02 23.40 10.25
CA LYS A 41 -1.33 23.25 10.82
C LYS A 41 -1.99 21.99 10.27
N PRO A 42 -2.76 21.22 11.07
CA PRO A 42 -3.36 19.93 10.64
C PRO A 42 -4.14 20.04 9.31
N LYS A 43 -4.96 21.09 9.15
CA LYS A 43 -5.73 21.30 7.91
C LYS A 43 -4.84 21.51 6.68
N VAL A 44 -3.74 22.24 6.82
CA VAL A 44 -2.77 22.47 5.73
C VAL A 44 -2.06 21.18 5.38
N ALA A 45 -1.62 20.41 6.38
CA ALA A 45 -0.98 19.11 6.18
C ALA A 45 -1.87 18.14 5.39
N VAL A 46 -3.17 18.04 5.74
CA VAL A 46 -4.13 17.19 5.03
C VAL A 46 -4.34 17.65 3.59
N ILE A 47 -4.45 18.96 3.32
CA ILE A 47 -4.60 19.47 1.95
C ILE A 47 -3.36 19.17 1.12
N ILE A 48 -2.16 19.39 1.66
CA ILE A 48 -0.90 19.09 0.97
C ILE A 48 -0.84 17.59 0.67
N ALA A 49 -1.13 16.73 1.64
CA ALA A 49 -1.14 15.28 1.44
C ALA A 49 -2.13 14.87 0.35
N ALA A 50 -3.35 15.40 0.37
CA ALA A 50 -4.37 15.09 -0.63
C ALA A 50 -3.94 15.49 -2.04
N VAL A 51 -3.42 16.71 -2.22
CA VAL A 51 -2.94 17.19 -3.52
C VAL A 51 -1.77 16.37 -4.03
N LEU A 52 -0.78 16.08 -3.16
CA LEU A 52 0.39 15.28 -3.54
C LEU A 52 0.03 13.82 -3.84
N ASN A 53 -0.94 13.23 -3.14
CA ASN A 53 -1.45 11.90 -3.45
C ASN A 53 -2.10 11.85 -4.84
N VAL A 54 -2.93 12.84 -5.20
CA VAL A 54 -3.53 12.92 -6.55
C VAL A 54 -2.44 13.07 -7.61
N ILE A 55 -1.47 13.95 -7.41
CA ILE A 55 -0.35 14.13 -8.34
C ILE A 55 0.45 12.82 -8.45
N GLY A 56 0.77 12.18 -7.33
CA GLY A 56 1.48 10.91 -7.30
C GLY A 56 0.75 9.79 -8.05
N ALA A 57 -0.56 9.68 -7.88
CA ALA A 57 -1.40 8.72 -8.59
C ALA A 57 -1.38 8.94 -10.12
N CYS A 58 -1.31 10.19 -10.56
CA CYS A 58 -1.20 10.52 -11.97
C CYS A 58 0.21 10.24 -12.56
N LEU A 59 1.26 10.30 -11.73
CA LEU A 59 2.65 10.15 -12.17
C LEU A 59 3.18 8.72 -12.08
N SER A 60 2.62 7.89 -11.19
CA SER A 60 3.16 6.56 -10.93
C SER A 60 2.08 5.47 -10.88
N THR A 61 2.35 4.41 -11.64
CA THR A 61 1.57 3.17 -11.62
C THR A 61 2.40 2.00 -11.09
N GLU A 62 3.48 2.27 -10.37
CA GLU A 62 4.48 1.26 -10.01
C GLU A 62 3.91 0.17 -9.08
N VAL A 63 3.02 0.51 -8.14
CA VAL A 63 2.36 -0.49 -7.28
C VAL A 63 1.48 -1.42 -8.12
N ALA A 64 0.69 -0.86 -9.05
CA ALA A 64 -0.13 -1.66 -9.96
C ALA A 64 0.72 -2.57 -10.85
N LYS A 65 1.84 -2.06 -11.39
CA LYS A 65 2.81 -2.86 -12.15
C LYS A 65 3.48 -3.94 -11.31
N THR A 66 3.75 -3.68 -10.04
CA THR A 66 4.37 -4.65 -9.14
C THR A 66 3.42 -5.80 -8.85
N ILE A 67 2.14 -5.52 -8.65
CA ILE A 67 1.10 -6.54 -8.47
C ILE A 67 0.94 -7.36 -9.75
N SER A 68 0.79 -6.71 -10.91
CA SER A 68 0.68 -7.36 -12.22
C SER A 68 2.01 -7.91 -12.75
N GLY A 69 3.13 -7.58 -12.14
CA GLY A 69 4.48 -7.95 -12.57
C GLY A 69 4.98 -9.29 -12.02
N GLY A 70 4.09 -10.17 -11.58
CA GLY A 70 4.38 -11.57 -11.34
C GLY A 70 4.96 -11.90 -9.95
N ILE A 71 4.66 -11.13 -8.89
CA ILE A 71 4.85 -11.59 -7.51
C ILE A 71 3.99 -12.83 -7.28
N VAL A 72 2.83 -12.80 -7.90
CA VAL A 72 1.90 -13.90 -8.00
C VAL A 72 1.77 -14.31 -9.47
N ASN A 73 1.53 -15.57 -9.75
CA ASN A 73 1.30 -16.04 -11.11
C ASN A 73 -0.04 -15.48 -11.63
N ASP A 74 0.02 -14.51 -12.54
CA ASP A 74 -1.15 -13.79 -13.07
C ASP A 74 -2.22 -14.73 -13.64
N HIS A 75 -1.81 -15.88 -14.19
CA HIS A 75 -2.74 -16.90 -14.71
C HIS A 75 -3.55 -17.61 -13.63
N LEU A 76 -3.13 -17.54 -12.37
CA LEU A 76 -3.82 -18.15 -11.23
C LEU A 76 -4.64 -17.14 -10.44
N VAL A 77 -4.44 -15.84 -10.66
CA VAL A 77 -5.16 -14.79 -9.92
C VAL A 77 -6.60 -14.70 -10.40
N THR A 78 -7.51 -14.93 -9.48
CA THR A 78 -8.96 -14.82 -9.72
C THR A 78 -9.53 -13.57 -9.04
N ALA A 79 -10.68 -13.09 -9.50
CA ALA A 79 -11.36 -11.94 -8.89
C ALA A 79 -11.69 -12.17 -7.39
N PRO A 80 -12.11 -13.36 -6.92
CA PRO A 80 -12.27 -13.66 -5.51
C PRO A 80 -10.97 -13.56 -4.70
N MET A 81 -9.81 -13.99 -5.26
CA MET A 81 -8.52 -13.82 -4.59
C MET A 81 -8.16 -12.35 -4.40
N VAL A 82 -8.37 -11.52 -5.44
CA VAL A 82 -8.14 -10.08 -5.35
C VAL A 82 -9.05 -9.46 -4.29
N PHE A 83 -10.32 -9.83 -4.29
CA PHE A 83 -11.27 -9.37 -3.27
C PHE A 83 -10.83 -9.75 -1.85
N ALA A 84 -10.47 -11.02 -1.62
CA ALA A 84 -9.99 -11.49 -0.33
C ALA A 84 -8.71 -10.78 0.12
N GLY A 85 -7.76 -10.57 -0.80
CA GLY A 85 -6.53 -9.81 -0.55
C GLY A 85 -6.79 -8.36 -0.15
N LEU A 86 -7.69 -7.68 -0.86
CA LEU A 86 -8.11 -6.32 -0.55
C LEU A 86 -8.79 -6.22 0.83
N ILE A 87 -9.70 -7.12 1.14
CA ILE A 87 -10.36 -7.18 2.46
C ILE A 87 -9.33 -7.38 3.57
N GLY A 88 -8.38 -8.31 3.39
CA GLY A 88 -7.30 -8.52 4.35
C GLY A 88 -6.45 -7.27 4.57
N ALA A 89 -6.11 -6.56 3.50
CA ALA A 89 -5.35 -5.31 3.57
C ALA A 89 -6.14 -4.17 4.25
N ILE A 90 -7.43 -4.04 3.96
CA ILE A 90 -8.32 -3.06 4.63
C ILE A 90 -8.40 -3.35 6.12
N ILE A 91 -8.63 -4.60 6.51
CA ILE A 91 -8.69 -5.01 7.93
C ILE A 91 -7.37 -4.68 8.63
N TRP A 92 -6.23 -4.96 7.99
CA TRP A 92 -4.92 -4.63 8.54
C TRP A 92 -4.72 -3.13 8.69
N ASN A 93 -5.05 -2.33 7.68
CA ASN A 93 -4.95 -0.87 7.73
C ASN A 93 -5.83 -0.29 8.85
N LEU A 94 -7.07 -0.75 8.97
CA LEU A 94 -7.98 -0.30 10.03
C LEU A 94 -7.50 -0.72 11.42
N ALA A 95 -7.00 -1.94 11.57
CA ALA A 95 -6.46 -2.43 12.83
C ALA A 95 -5.23 -1.62 13.26
N THR A 96 -4.26 -1.44 12.38
CA THR A 96 -3.05 -0.66 12.69
C THR A 96 -3.37 0.81 12.96
N TRP A 97 -4.33 1.39 12.23
CA TRP A 97 -4.82 2.74 12.50
C TRP A 97 -5.48 2.83 13.88
N LEU A 98 -6.35 1.89 14.24
CA LEU A 98 -7.05 1.87 15.53
C LEU A 98 -6.07 1.75 16.71
N PHE A 99 -5.01 0.96 16.55
CA PHE A 99 -3.98 0.78 17.57
C PHE A 99 -2.86 1.83 17.53
N GLY A 100 -2.91 2.79 16.60
CA GLY A 100 -1.89 3.82 16.43
C GLY A 100 -0.53 3.27 16.00
N LEU A 101 -0.52 2.14 15.30
CA LEU A 101 0.70 1.49 14.82
C LEU A 101 1.03 1.99 13.41
N PRO A 102 2.22 2.57 13.17
CA PRO A 102 2.65 2.91 11.83
C PRO A 102 2.83 1.64 10.99
N SER A 103 2.20 1.60 9.82
CA SER A 103 2.23 0.45 8.93
C SER A 103 2.30 0.92 7.47
N SER A 104 2.70 0.01 6.58
CA SER A 104 2.69 0.24 5.14
C SER A 104 1.48 -0.43 4.50
N SER A 105 0.61 0.38 3.90
CA SER A 105 -0.58 -0.10 3.21
C SER A 105 -0.22 -0.95 1.98
N SER A 106 0.89 -0.64 1.30
CA SER A 106 1.39 -1.46 0.18
C SER A 106 1.81 -2.85 0.64
N HIS A 107 2.51 -2.96 1.78
CA HIS A 107 2.86 -4.26 2.34
C HIS A 107 1.63 -5.03 2.83
N ALA A 108 0.63 -4.34 3.37
CA ALA A 108 -0.65 -4.94 3.73
C ALA A 108 -1.35 -5.54 2.49
N LEU A 109 -1.36 -4.81 1.37
CA LEU A 109 -1.94 -5.28 0.11
C LEU A 109 -1.20 -6.51 -0.44
N PHE A 110 0.13 -6.47 -0.47
CA PHE A 110 0.94 -7.62 -0.90
C PHE A 110 0.72 -8.82 0.02
N GLY A 111 0.71 -8.62 1.33
CA GLY A 111 0.45 -9.68 2.30
C GLY A 111 -0.93 -10.30 2.14
N GLY A 112 -1.95 -9.48 1.94
CA GLY A 112 -3.32 -9.92 1.69
C GLY A 112 -3.44 -10.75 0.41
N LEU A 113 -2.84 -10.27 -0.70
CA LEU A 113 -2.87 -10.98 -1.97
C LEU A 113 -2.08 -12.30 -1.93
N ILE A 114 -0.87 -12.27 -1.36
CA ILE A 114 -0.04 -13.47 -1.17
C ILE A 114 -0.80 -14.49 -0.31
N GLY A 115 -1.42 -14.04 0.78
CA GLY A 115 -2.21 -14.91 1.64
C GLY A 115 -3.40 -15.54 0.93
N ALA A 116 -4.14 -14.78 0.13
CA ALA A 116 -5.28 -15.29 -0.65
C ALA A 116 -4.83 -16.34 -1.68
N VAL A 117 -3.74 -16.07 -2.41
CA VAL A 117 -3.18 -17.01 -3.38
C VAL A 117 -2.61 -18.26 -2.71
N LEU A 118 -1.96 -18.11 -1.57
CA LEU A 118 -1.41 -19.25 -0.81
C LEU A 118 -2.51 -20.22 -0.40
N VAL A 119 -3.66 -19.72 0.00
CA VAL A 119 -4.80 -20.55 0.43
C VAL A 119 -5.43 -21.28 -0.76
N GLU A 120 -5.56 -20.64 -1.92
CA GLU A 120 -6.29 -21.20 -3.07
C GLU A 120 -5.38 -22.00 -4.02
N ALA A 121 -4.17 -21.50 -4.30
CA ALA A 121 -3.23 -22.11 -5.25
C ALA A 121 -1.98 -22.72 -4.61
N GLY A 122 -1.80 -22.56 -3.31
CA GLY A 122 -0.62 -23.03 -2.60
C GLY A 122 0.66 -22.29 -2.98
N MET A 123 1.81 -22.86 -2.62
CA MET A 123 3.13 -22.27 -2.88
C MET A 123 3.47 -22.15 -4.37
N SER A 124 2.84 -22.94 -5.24
CA SER A 124 3.06 -22.87 -6.69
C SER A 124 2.55 -21.58 -7.34
N GLY A 125 1.63 -20.89 -6.68
CA GLY A 125 1.13 -19.58 -7.12
C GLY A 125 2.03 -18.39 -6.77
N ILE A 126 3.13 -18.61 -6.04
CA ILE A 126 3.95 -17.56 -5.43
C ILE A 126 5.38 -17.63 -5.97
N ASP A 127 5.90 -16.48 -6.43
CA ASP A 127 7.32 -16.33 -6.78
C ASP A 127 8.10 -15.77 -5.58
N ALA A 128 8.68 -16.68 -4.78
CA ALA A 128 9.47 -16.32 -3.61
C ALA A 128 10.69 -15.42 -3.94
N GLY A 129 11.28 -15.58 -5.13
CA GLY A 129 12.39 -14.75 -5.58
C GLY A 129 11.96 -13.29 -5.82
N LYS A 130 10.79 -13.10 -6.41
CA LYS A 130 10.20 -11.76 -6.61
C LYS A 130 9.72 -11.15 -5.30
N ILE A 131 9.17 -11.91 -4.37
CA ILE A 131 8.85 -11.42 -3.02
C ILE A 131 10.12 -10.90 -2.34
N MET A 132 11.20 -11.68 -2.37
CA MET A 132 12.47 -11.26 -1.78
C MET A 132 13.01 -9.98 -2.41
N SER A 133 13.07 -9.92 -3.74
CA SER A 133 13.69 -8.81 -4.47
C SER A 133 12.82 -7.55 -4.54
N LYS A 134 11.49 -7.68 -4.61
CA LYS A 134 10.59 -6.55 -4.82
C LYS A 134 9.86 -6.05 -3.54
N ILE A 135 9.81 -6.89 -2.50
CA ILE A 135 9.14 -6.54 -1.25
C ILE A 135 10.12 -6.52 -0.09
N ILE A 136 10.75 -7.66 0.21
CA ILE A 136 11.54 -7.80 1.45
C ILE A 136 12.82 -6.96 1.38
N LEU A 137 13.59 -7.09 0.30
CA LEU A 137 14.84 -6.36 0.16
C LEU A 137 14.64 -4.83 0.15
N PRO A 138 13.69 -4.26 -0.63
CA PRO A 138 13.37 -2.84 -0.54
C PRO A 138 12.90 -2.40 0.86
N ALA A 139 12.09 -3.21 1.54
CA ALA A 139 11.62 -2.90 2.90
C ALA A 139 12.77 -2.83 3.92
N LEU A 140 13.78 -3.69 3.79
CA LEU A 140 14.96 -3.66 4.64
C LEU A 140 15.90 -2.48 4.32
N VAL A 141 16.03 -2.11 3.06
CA VAL A 141 16.93 -1.04 2.59
C VAL A 141 16.30 0.35 2.79
N ALA A 142 14.99 0.49 2.63
CA ALA A 142 14.30 1.78 2.67
C ALA A 142 14.58 2.62 3.93
N PRO A 143 14.62 2.08 5.17
CA PRO A 143 14.91 2.87 6.36
C PRO A 143 16.32 3.50 6.33
N PHE A 144 17.30 2.79 5.80
CA PHE A 144 18.68 3.30 5.69
C PHE A 144 18.76 4.41 4.65
N VAL A 145 18.14 4.22 3.48
CA VAL A 145 18.10 5.24 2.42
C VAL A 145 17.36 6.48 2.91
N ALA A 146 16.19 6.31 3.52
CA ALA A 146 15.40 7.41 4.07
C ALA A 146 16.15 8.14 5.20
N GLY A 147 16.82 7.40 6.09
CA GLY A 147 17.63 7.96 7.16
C GLY A 147 18.79 8.79 6.65
N ILE A 148 19.54 8.30 5.67
CA ILE A 148 20.64 9.05 5.03
C ILE A 148 20.11 10.30 4.33
N ALA A 149 19.02 10.17 3.55
CA ALA A 149 18.42 11.30 2.85
C ALA A 149 17.94 12.39 3.83
N SER A 150 17.30 11.99 4.92
CA SER A 150 16.85 12.89 5.98
C SER A 150 18.03 13.59 6.68
N LEU A 151 19.10 12.85 7.00
CA LEU A 151 20.31 13.40 7.59
C LEU A 151 20.93 14.46 6.67
N LEU A 152 21.10 14.14 5.39
CA LEU A 152 21.66 15.08 4.39
C LEU A 152 20.77 16.32 4.22
N ALA A 153 19.46 16.15 4.13
CA ALA A 153 18.51 17.26 4.00
C ALA A 153 18.58 18.18 5.23
N THR A 154 18.66 17.60 6.43
CA THR A 154 18.80 18.36 7.67
C THR A 154 20.14 19.10 7.71
N TRP A 155 21.24 18.45 7.37
CA TRP A 155 22.57 19.06 7.32
C TRP A 155 22.67 20.21 6.31
N LEU A 156 21.98 20.12 5.17
CA LEU A 156 21.94 21.19 4.18
C LEU A 156 21.05 22.36 4.60
N ALA A 157 20.09 22.15 5.48
CA ALA A 157 19.15 23.17 5.96
C ALA A 157 19.71 23.99 7.15
N TYR A 158 20.74 23.49 7.83
CA TYR A 158 21.40 24.13 8.97
C TYR A 158 22.86 24.49 8.68
#